data_571f57733e2451bce73f935fa64e3968
#
_entry.id   571f57733e2451bce73f935fa64e3968
#
_cell.length_a   1.000
_cell.length_b   1.000
_cell.length_c   1.000
_cell.angle_alpha   90.00
_cell.angle_beta   90.00
_cell.angle_gamma   90.00
#
_symmetry.space_group_name_H-M   'P 1'
#
loop_
_entity.id
_entity.type
_entity.pdbx_description
1 polymer ?
#
loop_
_entity_poly.entity_id
_entity_poly.type
_entity_poly.pdbx_seq_one_letter_code
_entity_poly.pdbx_strand_id
1 'polypeptide(L)'
;MKCYLIGLLSMLSVHAAMGQQAIDVHCYNILPAFKELLDRHGAALEETFPLPDWDVASHLKFMEEASIETSVLSMPAPQPWFGDAEESRRAVRQYNEACARLKADYPGKFLFCASLPLPDVDAAIKEAVYALDTLGADGIKLATNSRGQYVGDAALDTLMQVLNERHAVVMLHPHKPSPVNDGIIATAPLAVYEYPAETTRTVVNLIARNVPARYPNLKFVVPHCGSFLPLALPRMKAVYPVMAAKGLMEPIDWDANLKAFYYDLAGGATPEVVKALLTITTPDRL
;
A
#
# COMPACT_ATOMS: atom_id res chain seq x y z
N MET A 1 55.89 -16.21 50.03
CA MET A 1 54.82 -16.63 49.10
C MET A 1 53.90 -15.45 48.89
N LYS A 2 53.97 -14.78 47.74
CA LYS A 2 53.11 -13.66 47.38
C LYS A 2 52.22 -14.12 46.23
N CYS A 3 50.90 -14.26 46.51
CA CYS A 3 49.93 -14.52 45.48
C CYS A 3 49.59 -13.21 44.77
N TYR A 4 49.83 -13.15 43.45
CA TYR A 4 49.32 -12.09 42.58
C TYR A 4 47.95 -12.49 42.07
N LEU A 5 46.93 -11.72 42.48
CA LEU A 5 45.60 -11.81 41.95
C LEU A 5 45.53 -10.96 40.67
N ILE A 6 45.45 -11.60 39.53
CA ILE A 6 45.23 -10.93 38.25
C ILE A 6 43.73 -10.75 38.09
N GLY A 7 43.27 -9.52 38.26
CA GLY A 7 41.89 -9.15 37.99
C GLY A 7 41.69 -9.01 36.48
N LEU A 8 40.93 -9.91 35.87
CA LEU A 8 40.42 -9.76 34.50
C LEU A 8 39.31 -8.73 34.51
N LEU A 9 39.61 -7.50 34.06
CA LEU A 9 38.56 -6.53 33.71
C LEU A 9 37.97 -6.97 32.37
N SER A 10 36.83 -7.61 32.39
CA SER A 10 36.03 -7.80 31.20
C SER A 10 35.40 -6.45 30.82
N MET A 11 35.94 -5.77 29.82
CA MET A 11 35.26 -4.68 29.15
C MET A 11 34.03 -5.27 28.42
N LEU A 12 32.88 -5.19 29.05
CA LEU A 12 31.62 -5.27 28.33
C LEU A 12 31.56 -4.03 27.42
N SER A 13 31.91 -4.19 26.17
CA SER A 13 31.54 -3.26 25.11
C SER A 13 30.02 -3.33 24.98
N VAL A 14 29.35 -2.40 25.60
CA VAL A 14 27.96 -2.10 25.30
C VAL A 14 27.96 -1.52 23.88
N HIS A 15 27.80 -2.37 22.89
CA HIS A 15 27.37 -1.93 21.58
C HIS A 15 25.96 -1.38 21.82
N ALA A 16 25.86 -0.06 21.93
CA ALA A 16 24.59 0.60 21.70
C ALA A 16 24.20 0.15 20.28
N ALA A 17 23.23 -0.75 20.19
CA ALA A 17 22.51 -0.98 18.95
C ALA A 17 21.93 0.39 18.63
N MET A 18 22.53 1.10 17.67
CA MET A 18 21.90 2.24 17.03
C MET A 18 20.64 1.63 16.44
N GLY A 19 19.49 1.94 17.06
CA GLY A 19 18.21 1.39 16.64
C GLY A 19 18.06 1.68 15.15
N GLN A 20 17.84 0.65 14.38
CA GLN A 20 17.57 0.79 12.96
C GLN A 20 16.29 1.60 12.86
N GLN A 21 16.38 2.82 12.34
CA GLN A 21 15.22 3.69 12.17
C GLN A 21 14.32 3.08 11.11
N ALA A 22 13.03 2.97 11.42
CA ALA A 22 12.05 2.41 10.51
C ALA A 22 11.41 3.49 9.64
N ILE A 23 11.01 3.11 8.43
CA ILE A 23 10.12 3.90 7.59
C ILE A 23 8.75 3.25 7.65
N ASP A 24 7.74 4.00 8.11
CA ASP A 24 6.36 3.55 8.08
C ASP A 24 5.74 3.88 6.72
N VAL A 25 5.67 2.87 5.85
CA VAL A 25 5.10 3.01 4.51
C VAL A 25 3.59 2.75 4.48
N HIS A 26 2.99 2.34 5.61
CA HIS A 26 1.57 1.98 5.67
C HIS A 26 0.85 2.76 6.77
N CYS A 27 0.92 4.06 6.72
CA CYS A 27 0.22 4.90 7.68
C CYS A 27 -0.88 5.75 7.03
N TYR A 28 -1.82 6.17 7.85
CA TYR A 28 -2.93 7.02 7.42
C TYR A 28 -2.94 8.34 8.18
N ASN A 29 -3.22 9.42 7.46
CA ASN A 29 -3.57 10.69 8.05
C ASN A 29 -5.05 10.98 7.78
N ILE A 30 -5.85 10.84 8.83
CA ILE A 30 -7.30 10.98 8.74
C ILE A 30 -7.66 12.44 8.95
N LEU A 31 -7.63 13.22 7.85
CA LEU A 31 -7.90 14.65 7.90
C LEU A 31 -9.36 14.91 8.28
N PRO A 32 -9.66 15.97 9.06
CA PRO A 32 -11.02 16.32 9.45
C PRO A 32 -11.99 16.44 8.28
N ALA A 33 -11.56 17.08 7.19
CA ALA A 33 -12.38 17.22 5.98
C ALA A 33 -12.77 15.87 5.34
N PHE A 34 -11.92 14.85 5.47
CA PHE A 34 -12.23 13.50 5.00
C PHE A 34 -13.28 12.81 5.92
N LYS A 35 -13.15 12.96 7.24
CA LYS A 35 -14.17 12.46 8.19
C LYS A 35 -15.53 13.12 7.94
N GLU A 36 -15.56 14.45 7.79
CA GLU A 36 -16.78 15.19 7.46
C GLU A 36 -17.42 14.72 6.15
N LEU A 37 -16.61 14.38 5.14
CA LEU A 37 -17.11 13.81 3.90
C LEU A 37 -17.79 12.46 4.15
N LEU A 38 -17.14 11.57 4.90
CA LEU A 38 -17.71 10.26 5.24
C LEU A 38 -19.03 10.38 6.02
N ASP A 39 -19.06 11.29 7.00
CA ASP A 39 -20.26 11.53 7.83
C ASP A 39 -21.44 12.04 7.00
N ARG A 40 -21.20 12.98 6.06
CA ARG A 40 -22.25 13.49 5.15
C ARG A 40 -22.86 12.39 4.29
N HIS A 41 -22.11 11.37 3.94
CA HIS A 41 -22.57 10.24 3.11
C HIS A 41 -22.95 9.01 3.92
N GLY A 42 -22.94 9.07 5.27
CA GLY A 42 -23.20 7.92 6.13
C GLY A 42 -22.20 6.78 5.95
N ALA A 43 -21.00 7.08 5.49
CA ALA A 43 -19.96 6.12 5.10
C ALA A 43 -18.87 5.91 6.17
N ALA A 44 -19.04 6.47 7.37
CA ALA A 44 -18.05 6.38 8.45
C ALA A 44 -17.69 4.95 8.86
N LEU A 45 -18.59 3.98 8.61
CA LEU A 45 -18.38 2.55 8.86
C LEU A 45 -18.48 1.71 7.57
N GLU A 46 -18.27 2.32 6.39
CA GLU A 46 -18.41 1.59 5.12
C GLU A 46 -17.46 0.40 5.01
N GLU A 47 -16.25 0.52 5.57
CA GLU A 47 -15.28 -0.58 5.64
C GLU A 47 -15.39 -1.40 6.95
N THR A 48 -16.48 -1.23 7.69
CA THR A 48 -16.78 -1.91 8.96
C THR A 48 -15.80 -1.63 10.10
N PHE A 49 -14.97 -0.60 9.97
CA PHE A 49 -14.01 -0.18 10.97
C PHE A 49 -14.07 1.34 11.18
N PRO A 50 -14.30 1.85 12.42
CA PRO A 50 -14.32 3.28 12.67
C PRO A 50 -12.93 3.89 12.53
N LEU A 51 -12.84 5.02 11.81
CA LEU A 51 -11.60 5.75 11.71
C LEU A 51 -11.34 6.55 12.99
N PRO A 52 -10.13 6.44 13.58
CA PRO A 52 -9.77 7.23 14.76
C PRO A 52 -9.64 8.73 14.41
N ASP A 53 -9.61 9.56 15.45
CA ASP A 53 -9.16 10.94 15.30
C ASP A 53 -7.66 10.98 15.03
N TRP A 54 -7.24 11.91 14.19
CA TRP A 54 -5.87 12.08 13.82
C TRP A 54 -5.43 13.55 13.96
N ASP A 55 -4.27 13.76 14.53
CA ASP A 55 -3.58 15.03 14.50
C ASP A 55 -2.06 14.84 14.36
N VAL A 56 -1.42 15.87 13.85
CA VAL A 56 0.02 15.84 13.56
C VAL A 56 0.88 15.66 14.80
N ALA A 57 0.51 16.26 15.92
CA ALA A 57 1.31 16.22 17.15
C ALA A 57 1.32 14.78 17.73
N SER A 58 0.16 14.14 17.77
CA SER A 58 0.02 12.73 18.18
C SER A 58 0.79 11.79 17.25
N HIS A 59 0.75 12.05 15.93
CA HIS A 59 1.50 11.25 14.96
C HIS A 59 3.02 11.36 15.15
N LEU A 60 3.53 12.58 15.29
CA LEU A 60 4.97 12.80 15.53
C LEU A 60 5.44 12.16 16.85
N LYS A 61 4.63 12.26 17.91
CA LYS A 61 4.90 11.60 19.17
C LYS A 61 4.96 10.07 19.02
N PHE A 62 4.01 9.49 18.29
CA PHE A 62 4.03 8.06 17.99
C PHE A 62 5.29 7.65 17.20
N MET A 63 5.69 8.43 16.19
CA MET A 63 6.92 8.17 15.44
C MET A 63 8.15 8.16 16.34
N GLU A 64 8.25 9.09 17.29
CA GLU A 64 9.34 9.13 18.26
C GLU A 64 9.34 7.88 19.15
N GLU A 65 8.18 7.54 19.74
CA GLU A 65 8.02 6.38 20.63
C GLU A 65 8.29 5.04 19.93
N ALA A 66 7.93 4.94 18.65
CA ALA A 66 8.11 3.73 17.83
C ALA A 66 9.44 3.70 17.06
N SER A 67 10.32 4.69 17.22
CA SER A 67 11.58 4.82 16.46
C SER A 67 11.36 4.85 14.94
N ILE A 68 10.28 5.49 14.49
CA ILE A 68 9.98 5.73 13.07
C ILE A 68 10.65 7.04 12.65
N GLU A 69 11.50 6.99 11.64
CA GLU A 69 12.15 8.17 11.08
C GLU A 69 11.21 8.96 10.19
N THR A 70 10.55 8.27 9.28
CA THR A 70 9.69 8.85 8.25
C THR A 70 8.41 8.03 8.12
N SER A 71 7.27 8.71 8.00
CA SER A 71 5.97 8.10 7.68
C SER A 71 5.49 8.54 6.30
N VAL A 72 4.99 7.59 5.51
CA VAL A 72 4.40 7.85 4.19
C VAL A 72 2.89 8.00 4.34
N LEU A 73 2.43 9.24 4.37
CA LEU A 73 1.02 9.57 4.55
C LEU A 73 0.17 9.07 3.38
N SER A 74 -0.97 8.48 3.68
CA SER A 74 -1.94 8.05 2.67
C SER A 74 -3.38 8.17 3.17
N MET A 75 -4.33 8.40 2.24
CA MET A 75 -5.76 8.43 2.56
C MET A 75 -6.23 7.04 2.99
N PRO A 76 -6.94 6.89 4.12
CA PRO A 76 -7.52 5.60 4.47
C PRO A 76 -8.64 5.18 3.51
N ALA A 77 -9.12 3.94 3.62
CA ALA A 77 -10.40 3.53 3.06
C ALA A 77 -11.56 4.12 3.90
N PRO A 78 -12.75 4.31 3.30
CA PRO A 78 -13.11 4.03 1.91
C PRO A 78 -12.59 5.08 0.92
N GLN A 79 -12.71 4.79 -0.38
CA GLN A 79 -12.45 5.80 -1.41
C GLN A 79 -13.51 6.91 -1.37
N PRO A 80 -13.14 8.18 -1.65
CA PRO A 80 -14.06 9.33 -1.60
C PRO A 80 -14.95 9.41 -2.84
N TRP A 81 -15.66 8.32 -3.14
CA TRP A 81 -16.61 8.22 -4.25
C TRP A 81 -18.00 7.85 -3.77
N PHE A 82 -18.92 8.79 -3.84
CA PHE A 82 -20.30 8.64 -3.40
C PHE A 82 -21.32 8.94 -4.52
N GLY A 83 -20.90 8.77 -5.78
CA GLY A 83 -21.77 8.98 -6.95
C GLY A 83 -21.62 10.37 -7.60
N ASP A 84 -20.91 11.30 -6.98
CA ASP A 84 -20.59 12.62 -7.54
C ASP A 84 -19.10 12.73 -7.88
N ALA A 85 -18.81 12.78 -9.18
CA ALA A 85 -17.46 12.86 -9.69
C ALA A 85 -16.75 14.18 -9.31
N GLU A 86 -17.49 15.29 -9.24
CA GLU A 86 -16.92 16.59 -8.89
C GLU A 86 -16.59 16.67 -7.40
N GLU A 87 -17.46 16.12 -6.54
CA GLU A 87 -17.16 16.02 -5.11
C GLU A 87 -15.92 15.15 -4.87
N SER A 88 -15.83 13.98 -5.53
CA SER A 88 -14.67 13.10 -5.44
C SER A 88 -13.38 13.80 -5.88
N ARG A 89 -13.40 14.51 -7.01
CA ARG A 89 -12.23 15.28 -7.49
C ARG A 89 -11.80 16.35 -6.50
N ARG A 90 -12.75 17.11 -5.94
CA ARG A 90 -12.44 18.13 -4.93
C ARG A 90 -11.87 17.53 -3.66
N ALA A 91 -12.47 16.47 -3.15
CA ALA A 91 -12.02 15.81 -1.92
C ALA A 91 -10.60 15.25 -2.06
N VAL A 92 -10.30 14.57 -3.17
CA VAL A 92 -8.97 14.03 -3.47
C VAL A 92 -7.94 15.16 -3.61
N ARG A 93 -8.25 16.22 -4.36
CA ARG A 93 -7.37 17.37 -4.53
C ARG A 93 -7.03 18.02 -3.19
N GLN A 94 -8.03 18.32 -2.37
CA GLN A 94 -7.84 18.93 -1.05
C GLN A 94 -6.98 18.06 -0.14
N TYR A 95 -7.18 16.74 -0.19
CA TYR A 95 -6.40 15.79 0.58
C TYR A 95 -4.92 15.78 0.13
N ASN A 96 -4.66 15.66 -1.16
CA ASN A 96 -3.31 15.63 -1.72
C ASN A 96 -2.54 16.93 -1.41
N GLU A 97 -3.19 18.07 -1.56
CA GLU A 97 -2.61 19.37 -1.21
C GLU A 97 -2.31 19.50 0.29
N ALA A 98 -3.17 18.95 1.15
CA ALA A 98 -2.92 18.93 2.59
C ALA A 98 -1.71 18.05 2.94
N CYS A 99 -1.57 16.88 2.30
CA CYS A 99 -0.39 16.03 2.49
C CYS A 99 0.90 16.72 1.99
N ALA A 100 0.85 17.41 0.86
CA ALA A 100 1.98 18.18 0.36
C ALA A 100 2.40 19.29 1.33
N ARG A 101 1.44 19.97 1.97
CA ARG A 101 1.74 20.95 3.04
C ARG A 101 2.38 20.30 4.25
N LEU A 102 1.85 19.15 4.72
CA LEU A 102 2.45 18.42 5.84
C LEU A 102 3.89 17.99 5.54
N LYS A 103 4.16 17.51 4.33
CA LYS A 103 5.52 17.18 3.90
C LYS A 103 6.45 18.41 3.93
N ALA A 104 5.97 19.57 3.49
CA ALA A 104 6.74 20.81 3.49
C ALA A 104 6.98 21.38 4.90
N ASP A 105 5.96 21.31 5.77
CA ASP A 105 6.00 21.84 7.13
C ASP A 105 6.87 20.97 8.07
N TYR A 106 7.00 19.66 7.77
CA TYR A 106 7.75 18.70 8.58
C TYR A 106 8.78 17.94 7.74
N PRO A 107 9.82 18.60 7.21
CA PRO A 107 10.79 18.01 6.31
C PRO A 107 11.51 16.81 6.95
N GLY A 108 11.61 15.70 6.22
CA GLY A 108 12.19 14.44 6.69
C GLY A 108 11.27 13.59 7.57
N LYS A 109 10.13 14.13 8.03
CA LYS A 109 9.17 13.36 8.83
C LYS A 109 8.08 12.75 7.97
N PHE A 110 7.60 13.45 6.96
CA PHE A 110 6.53 12.97 6.11
C PHE A 110 6.92 12.92 4.64
N LEU A 111 6.59 11.80 4.03
CA LEU A 111 6.37 11.60 2.60
C LEU A 111 4.88 11.37 2.37
N PHE A 112 4.40 11.33 1.13
CA PHE A 112 3.01 10.97 0.88
C PHE A 112 2.76 10.28 -0.45
N CYS A 113 1.80 9.36 -0.44
CA CYS A 113 1.20 8.79 -1.63
C CYS A 113 -0.12 9.49 -1.93
N ALA A 114 -0.23 10.10 -3.11
CA ALA A 114 -1.42 10.81 -3.51
C ALA A 114 -2.56 9.85 -3.85
N SER A 115 -3.78 10.22 -3.49
CA SER A 115 -5.00 9.52 -3.89
C SER A 115 -5.49 9.99 -5.25
N LEU A 116 -6.28 9.17 -5.94
CA LEU A 116 -6.85 9.48 -7.25
C LEU A 116 -8.39 9.35 -7.24
N PRO A 117 -9.11 10.19 -7.99
CA PRO A 117 -10.58 10.22 -8.00
C PRO A 117 -11.17 9.13 -8.93
N LEU A 118 -10.69 7.88 -8.77
CA LEU A 118 -11.29 6.75 -9.47
C LEU A 118 -12.74 6.52 -8.98
N PRO A 119 -13.64 6.04 -9.85
CA PRO A 119 -13.41 5.42 -11.15
C PRO A 119 -13.30 6.39 -12.35
N ASP A 120 -13.25 7.71 -12.15
CA ASP A 120 -13.09 8.68 -13.24
C ASP A 120 -11.61 8.65 -13.70
N VAL A 121 -11.32 7.87 -14.77
CA VAL A 121 -9.95 7.62 -15.23
C VAL A 121 -9.30 8.91 -15.76
N ASP A 122 -10.05 9.75 -16.50
CA ASP A 122 -9.51 11.00 -17.04
C ASP A 122 -9.14 11.99 -15.94
N ALA A 123 -9.97 12.08 -14.91
CA ALA A 123 -9.67 12.89 -13.74
C ALA A 123 -8.52 12.30 -12.93
N ALA A 124 -8.45 10.98 -12.81
CA ALA A 124 -7.36 10.29 -12.12
C ALA A 124 -6.00 10.54 -12.80
N ILE A 125 -5.94 10.54 -14.13
CA ILE A 125 -4.74 10.89 -14.91
C ILE A 125 -4.30 12.34 -14.63
N LYS A 126 -5.23 13.29 -14.70
CA LYS A 126 -4.93 14.70 -14.42
C LYS A 126 -4.45 14.92 -13.00
N GLU A 127 -5.06 14.24 -12.03
CA GLU A 127 -4.67 14.32 -10.63
C GLU A 127 -3.31 13.66 -10.38
N ALA A 128 -3.03 12.51 -11.00
CA ALA A 128 -1.73 11.85 -10.89
C ALA A 128 -0.58 12.73 -11.40
N VAL A 129 -0.78 13.36 -12.56
CA VAL A 129 0.19 14.31 -13.14
C VAL A 129 0.41 15.50 -12.18
N TYR A 130 -0.66 16.11 -11.70
CA TYR A 130 -0.56 17.24 -10.78
C TYR A 130 0.12 16.85 -9.46
N ALA A 131 -0.25 15.71 -8.89
CA ALA A 131 0.32 15.25 -7.62
C ALA A 131 1.82 14.94 -7.73
N LEU A 132 2.23 14.22 -8.78
CA LEU A 132 3.63 13.86 -8.98
C LEU A 132 4.49 15.04 -9.45
N ASP A 133 4.02 15.80 -10.44
CA ASP A 133 4.84 16.82 -11.11
C ASP A 133 4.80 18.19 -10.39
N THR A 134 3.72 18.49 -9.63
CA THR A 134 3.54 19.81 -8.99
C THR A 134 3.59 19.72 -7.46
N LEU A 135 2.88 18.77 -6.87
CA LEU A 135 2.86 18.64 -5.41
C LEU A 135 4.07 17.87 -4.85
N GLY A 136 4.82 17.18 -5.71
CA GLY A 136 5.98 16.38 -5.29
C GLY A 136 5.57 15.16 -4.47
N ALA A 137 4.46 14.50 -4.84
CA ALA A 137 4.07 13.24 -4.24
C ALA A 137 5.16 12.17 -4.45
N ASP A 138 5.41 11.37 -3.44
CA ASP A 138 6.44 10.31 -3.46
C ASP A 138 5.93 9.03 -4.12
N GLY A 139 4.61 8.92 -4.28
CA GLY A 139 3.94 7.83 -4.95
C GLY A 139 2.44 8.09 -5.14
N ILE A 140 1.77 7.09 -5.65
CA ILE A 140 0.31 7.08 -5.84
C ILE A 140 -0.28 5.92 -5.05
N LYS A 141 -1.32 6.18 -4.27
CA LYS A 141 -2.11 5.12 -3.64
C LYS A 141 -3.26 4.72 -4.55
N LEU A 142 -3.35 3.42 -4.85
CA LEU A 142 -4.48 2.83 -5.55
C LEU A 142 -5.21 1.83 -4.65
N ALA A 143 -6.53 1.95 -4.55
CA ALA A 143 -7.34 0.89 -4.00
C ALA A 143 -7.30 -0.34 -4.92
N THR A 144 -7.41 -1.53 -4.35
CA THR A 144 -7.43 -2.80 -5.10
C THR A 144 -8.48 -2.82 -6.20
N ASN A 145 -9.62 -2.20 -5.93
CA ASN A 145 -10.67 -1.97 -6.92
C ASN A 145 -11.38 -0.64 -6.68
N SER A 146 -11.95 -0.07 -7.73
CA SER A 146 -12.90 1.04 -7.69
C SER A 146 -14.19 0.58 -8.33
N ARG A 147 -15.23 0.34 -7.52
CA ARG A 147 -16.53 -0.15 -8.01
C ARG A 147 -16.43 -1.44 -8.83
N GLY A 148 -15.56 -2.37 -8.43
CA GLY A 148 -15.33 -3.63 -9.12
C GLY A 148 -14.35 -3.55 -10.30
N GLN A 149 -13.84 -2.36 -10.65
CA GLN A 149 -12.75 -2.21 -11.59
C GLN A 149 -11.41 -2.38 -10.86
N TYR A 150 -10.79 -3.50 -11.05
CA TYR A 150 -9.52 -3.86 -10.38
C TYR A 150 -8.32 -3.21 -11.03
N VAL A 151 -7.31 -2.90 -10.22
CA VAL A 151 -6.00 -2.47 -10.73
C VAL A 151 -5.45 -3.57 -11.66
N GLY A 152 -5.00 -3.15 -12.84
CA GLY A 152 -4.62 -4.06 -13.93
C GLY A 152 -5.74 -4.32 -14.94
N ASP A 153 -6.95 -3.77 -14.76
CA ASP A 153 -7.96 -3.75 -15.81
C ASP A 153 -7.47 -2.91 -16.99
N ALA A 154 -7.80 -3.32 -18.23
CA ALA A 154 -7.40 -2.62 -19.45
C ALA A 154 -7.91 -1.16 -19.49
N ALA A 155 -9.04 -0.86 -18.87
CA ALA A 155 -9.54 0.51 -18.77
C ALA A 155 -8.61 1.45 -17.97
N LEU A 156 -7.68 0.90 -17.17
CA LEU A 156 -6.67 1.67 -16.46
C LEU A 156 -5.32 1.74 -17.19
N ASP A 157 -5.19 1.15 -18.37
CA ASP A 157 -3.89 1.08 -19.10
C ASP A 157 -3.32 2.48 -19.40
N THR A 158 -4.15 3.46 -19.74
CA THR A 158 -3.69 4.84 -19.96
C THR A 158 -3.14 5.46 -18.66
N LEU A 159 -3.79 5.20 -17.52
CA LEU A 159 -3.28 5.64 -16.22
C LEU A 159 -1.95 4.94 -15.90
N MET A 160 -1.85 3.63 -16.12
CA MET A 160 -0.60 2.88 -15.89
C MET A 160 0.53 3.41 -16.78
N GLN A 161 0.25 3.78 -18.03
CA GLN A 161 1.23 4.39 -18.93
C GLN A 161 1.75 5.72 -18.36
N VAL A 162 0.86 6.60 -17.95
CA VAL A 162 1.22 7.93 -17.38
C VAL A 162 2.06 7.79 -16.11
N LEU A 163 1.72 6.82 -15.25
CA LEU A 163 2.49 6.51 -14.04
C LEU A 163 3.85 5.90 -14.37
N ASN A 164 3.92 5.02 -15.37
CA ASN A 164 5.15 4.40 -15.83
C ASN A 164 6.16 5.42 -16.39
N GLU A 165 5.69 6.42 -17.14
CA GLU A 165 6.52 7.52 -17.66
C GLU A 165 7.15 8.35 -16.53
N ARG A 166 6.52 8.38 -15.35
CA ARG A 166 6.98 9.08 -14.15
C ARG A 166 7.73 8.21 -13.16
N HIS A 167 7.98 6.94 -13.50
CA HIS A 167 8.64 5.97 -12.62
C HIS A 167 7.94 5.87 -11.24
N ALA A 168 6.62 5.96 -11.23
CA ALA A 168 5.85 6.08 -10.00
C ALA A 168 5.95 4.85 -9.12
N VAL A 169 5.98 5.07 -7.80
CA VAL A 169 5.69 4.05 -6.80
C VAL A 169 4.17 3.99 -6.62
N VAL A 170 3.60 2.81 -6.76
CA VAL A 170 2.17 2.55 -6.59
C VAL A 170 1.98 1.75 -5.30
N MET A 171 1.46 2.41 -4.28
CA MET A 171 1.03 1.74 -3.05
C MET A 171 -0.36 1.16 -3.26
N LEU A 172 -0.46 -0.15 -3.22
CA LEU A 172 -1.76 -0.82 -3.24
C LEU A 172 -2.38 -0.77 -1.84
N HIS A 173 -3.68 -0.56 -1.76
CA HIS A 173 -4.41 -0.72 -0.51
C HIS A 173 -5.73 -1.46 -0.76
N PRO A 174 -6.06 -2.47 0.05
CA PRO A 174 -7.33 -3.15 -0.11
C PRO A 174 -8.51 -2.22 0.11
N HIS A 175 -9.57 -2.52 -0.59
CA HIS A 175 -10.88 -1.95 -0.45
C HIS A 175 -11.89 -3.09 -0.42
N LYS A 176 -13.08 -2.86 0.10
CA LYS A 176 -14.12 -3.91 0.10
C LYS A 176 -14.32 -4.47 -1.31
N PRO A 177 -14.56 -5.77 -1.46
CA PRO A 177 -14.85 -6.37 -2.75
C PRO A 177 -16.13 -5.76 -3.37
N SER A 178 -16.23 -5.78 -4.68
CA SER A 178 -17.42 -5.33 -5.38
C SER A 178 -17.81 -6.35 -6.47
N PRO A 179 -18.93 -7.05 -6.35
CA PRO A 179 -19.91 -7.00 -5.25
C PRO A 179 -19.40 -7.62 -3.94
N VAL A 180 -19.86 -7.10 -2.81
CA VAL A 180 -19.66 -7.71 -1.50
C VAL A 180 -20.64 -8.87 -1.32
N ASN A 181 -20.18 -9.98 -0.74
CA ASN A 181 -21.05 -11.04 -0.29
C ASN A 181 -21.29 -10.92 1.22
N ASP A 182 -22.24 -10.10 1.60
CA ASP A 182 -22.53 -9.74 3.00
C ASP A 182 -22.98 -10.92 3.88
N GLY A 183 -23.27 -12.09 3.30
CA GLY A 183 -23.78 -13.25 4.03
C GLY A 183 -22.72 -14.21 4.55
N ILE A 184 -21.45 -14.06 4.17
CA ILE A 184 -20.44 -15.10 4.43
C ILE A 184 -19.64 -14.86 5.71
N ILE A 185 -19.21 -13.63 5.99
CA ILE A 185 -18.41 -13.29 7.18
C ILE A 185 -19.08 -12.11 7.91
N ALA A 186 -20.33 -12.32 8.30
CA ALA A 186 -21.20 -11.26 8.81
C ALA A 186 -20.75 -10.63 10.16
N THR A 187 -19.85 -11.26 10.89
CA THR A 187 -19.46 -10.83 12.25
C THR A 187 -18.02 -10.33 12.35
N ALA A 188 -17.24 -10.40 11.27
CA ALA A 188 -15.87 -9.94 11.27
C ALA A 188 -15.70 -8.63 10.46
N PRO A 189 -14.85 -7.69 10.89
CA PRO A 189 -14.48 -6.56 10.06
C PRO A 189 -13.90 -7.03 8.71
N LEU A 190 -14.16 -6.29 7.63
CA LEU A 190 -13.63 -6.61 6.28
C LEU A 190 -12.11 -6.73 6.28
N ALA A 191 -11.44 -5.97 7.14
CA ALA A 191 -9.98 -6.01 7.28
C ALA A 191 -9.42 -7.38 7.67
N VAL A 192 -10.21 -8.26 8.30
CA VAL A 192 -9.74 -9.58 8.78
C VAL A 192 -9.49 -10.56 7.63
N TYR A 193 -10.40 -10.62 6.66
CA TYR A 193 -10.31 -11.59 5.56
C TYR A 193 -10.40 -10.94 4.18
N GLU A 194 -11.37 -10.03 3.98
CA GLU A 194 -11.61 -9.48 2.64
C GLU A 194 -10.42 -8.63 2.16
N TYR A 195 -9.77 -7.89 3.02
CA TYR A 195 -8.61 -7.09 2.63
C TYR A 195 -7.44 -7.96 2.13
N PRO A 196 -6.97 -9.00 2.84
CA PRO A 196 -5.97 -9.91 2.30
C PRO A 196 -6.41 -10.61 1.00
N ALA A 197 -7.70 -10.98 0.90
CA ALA A 197 -8.24 -11.59 -0.30
C ALA A 197 -8.23 -10.63 -1.50
N GLU A 198 -8.64 -9.37 -1.31
CA GLU A 198 -8.65 -8.33 -2.33
C GLU A 198 -7.24 -7.94 -2.80
N THR A 199 -6.31 -7.80 -1.87
CA THR A 199 -4.89 -7.59 -2.20
C THR A 199 -4.39 -8.73 -3.09
N THR A 200 -4.62 -9.97 -2.67
CA THR A 200 -4.19 -11.14 -3.43
C THR A 200 -4.83 -11.19 -4.81
N ARG A 201 -6.14 -10.95 -4.91
CA ARG A 201 -6.88 -10.90 -6.19
C ARG A 201 -6.28 -9.87 -7.14
N THR A 202 -5.97 -8.69 -6.64
CA THR A 202 -5.37 -7.61 -7.44
C THR A 202 -3.98 -7.98 -7.93
N VAL A 203 -3.11 -8.51 -7.07
CA VAL A 203 -1.76 -8.91 -7.50
C VAL A 203 -1.81 -10.05 -8.50
N VAL A 204 -2.69 -11.02 -8.29
CA VAL A 204 -2.94 -12.11 -9.26
C VAL A 204 -3.40 -11.53 -10.62
N ASN A 205 -4.31 -10.54 -10.61
CA ASN A 205 -4.76 -9.87 -11.83
C ASN A 205 -3.63 -9.13 -12.55
N LEU A 206 -2.80 -8.38 -11.80
CA LEU A 206 -1.63 -7.68 -12.34
C LEU A 206 -0.67 -8.65 -13.04
N ILE A 207 -0.36 -9.79 -12.40
CA ILE A 207 0.53 -10.81 -12.94
C ILE A 207 -0.10 -11.47 -14.18
N ALA A 208 -1.37 -11.89 -14.08
CA ALA A 208 -2.06 -12.58 -15.16
C ALA A 208 -2.19 -11.73 -16.44
N ARG A 209 -2.18 -10.42 -16.30
CA ARG A 209 -2.24 -9.45 -17.42
C ARG A 209 -0.87 -8.87 -17.79
N ASN A 210 0.21 -9.39 -17.22
CA ASN A 210 1.58 -8.90 -17.42
C ASN A 210 1.70 -7.37 -17.20
N VAL A 211 0.95 -6.78 -16.28
CA VAL A 211 0.94 -5.32 -16.08
C VAL A 211 2.33 -4.81 -15.69
N PRO A 212 3.02 -5.38 -14.67
CA PRO A 212 4.38 -4.96 -14.36
C PRO A 212 5.38 -5.15 -15.51
N ALA A 213 5.24 -6.21 -16.31
CA ALA A 213 6.11 -6.44 -17.48
C ALA A 213 5.85 -5.42 -18.60
N ARG A 214 4.58 -4.99 -18.79
CA ARG A 214 4.21 -3.95 -19.76
C ARG A 214 4.63 -2.54 -19.33
N TYR A 215 4.70 -2.30 -18.02
CA TYR A 215 5.02 -1.01 -17.40
C TYR A 215 6.22 -1.16 -16.45
N PRO A 216 7.44 -1.39 -16.99
CA PRO A 216 8.59 -1.85 -16.21
C PRO A 216 9.19 -0.80 -15.26
N ASN A 217 8.81 0.46 -15.39
CA ASN A 217 9.27 1.52 -14.50
C ASN A 217 8.40 1.65 -13.23
N LEU A 218 7.22 1.01 -13.21
CA LEU A 218 6.37 1.00 -12.02
C LEU A 218 6.94 0.09 -10.94
N LYS A 219 6.80 0.53 -9.69
CA LYS A 219 7.06 -0.26 -8.50
C LYS A 219 5.76 -0.35 -7.70
N PHE A 220 5.36 -1.56 -7.35
CA PHE A 220 4.14 -1.79 -6.57
C PHE A 220 4.50 -2.18 -5.15
N VAL A 221 3.99 -1.46 -4.16
CA VAL A 221 4.05 -1.86 -2.76
C VAL A 221 2.78 -2.66 -2.45
N VAL A 222 2.98 -3.95 -2.16
CA VAL A 222 1.90 -4.89 -1.84
C VAL A 222 1.75 -4.96 -0.32
N PRO A 223 0.58 -4.61 0.23
CA PRO A 223 0.38 -4.51 1.67
C PRO A 223 0.24 -5.86 2.36
N HIS A 224 0.32 -5.81 3.71
CA HIS A 224 -0.01 -6.90 4.62
C HIS A 224 0.83 -8.16 4.38
N CYS A 225 2.17 -8.00 4.32
CA CYS A 225 3.11 -9.11 4.10
C CYS A 225 2.80 -9.92 2.82
N GLY A 226 2.30 -9.26 1.77
CA GLY A 226 1.91 -9.95 0.53
C GLY A 226 0.60 -10.73 0.64
N SER A 227 -0.12 -10.62 1.78
CA SER A 227 -1.44 -11.23 2.00
C SER A 227 -1.42 -12.74 1.73
N PHE A 228 -2.29 -13.29 0.88
CA PHE A 228 -2.31 -14.72 0.54
C PHE A 228 -1.44 -15.07 -0.68
N LEU A 229 -0.66 -14.12 -1.22
CA LEU A 229 0.16 -14.35 -2.42
C LEU A 229 1.19 -15.49 -2.24
N PRO A 230 1.87 -15.67 -1.07
CA PRO A 230 2.76 -16.81 -0.86
C PRO A 230 2.11 -18.17 -1.08
N LEU A 231 0.81 -18.29 -0.80
CA LEU A 231 0.04 -19.50 -1.03
C LEU A 231 -0.52 -19.62 -2.47
N ALA A 232 -0.86 -18.48 -3.08
CA ALA A 232 -1.43 -18.45 -4.43
C ALA A 232 -0.39 -18.66 -5.53
N LEU A 233 0.79 -18.06 -5.39
CA LEU A 233 1.82 -18.00 -6.41
C LEU A 233 2.34 -19.40 -6.88
N PRO A 234 2.61 -20.39 -6.00
CA PRO A 234 3.00 -21.72 -6.45
C PRO A 234 1.95 -22.36 -7.35
N ARG A 235 0.66 -22.20 -7.02
CA ARG A 235 -0.44 -22.71 -7.84
C ARG A 235 -0.54 -22.00 -9.19
N MET A 236 -0.36 -20.67 -9.21
CA MET A 236 -0.31 -19.91 -10.46
C MET A 236 0.82 -20.38 -11.37
N LYS A 237 2.04 -20.54 -10.83
CA LYS A 237 3.22 -21.02 -11.57
C LYS A 237 3.02 -22.43 -12.13
N ALA A 238 2.22 -23.27 -11.49
CA ALA A 238 1.90 -24.62 -11.98
C ALA A 238 0.82 -24.61 -13.07
N VAL A 239 -0.20 -23.76 -12.94
CA VAL A 239 -1.39 -23.79 -13.80
C VAL A 239 -1.28 -22.88 -15.03
N TYR A 240 -0.77 -21.67 -14.87
CA TYR A 240 -0.78 -20.68 -15.94
C TYR A 240 0.02 -21.06 -17.19
N PRO A 241 1.19 -21.74 -17.11
CA PRO A 241 1.86 -22.24 -18.31
C PRO A 241 1.02 -23.22 -19.11
N VAL A 242 0.22 -24.04 -18.43
CA VAL A 242 -0.71 -24.98 -19.10
C VAL A 242 -1.82 -24.24 -19.81
N MET A 243 -2.36 -23.18 -19.19
CA MET A 243 -3.40 -22.35 -19.80
C MET A 243 -2.86 -21.57 -21.01
N ALA A 244 -1.65 -21.03 -20.92
CA ALA A 244 -0.98 -20.35 -22.02
C ALA A 244 -0.71 -21.31 -23.19
N ALA A 245 -0.23 -22.53 -22.93
CA ALA A 245 0.00 -23.54 -23.96
C ALA A 245 -1.28 -23.97 -24.68
N LYS A 246 -2.45 -23.80 -24.06
CA LYS A 246 -3.77 -24.02 -24.67
C LYS A 246 -4.35 -22.79 -25.35
N GLY A 247 -3.64 -21.67 -25.38
CA GLY A 247 -4.13 -20.40 -25.97
C GLY A 247 -5.27 -19.75 -25.18
N LEU A 248 -5.42 -20.08 -23.88
CA LEU A 248 -6.47 -19.54 -23.02
C LEU A 248 -6.04 -18.26 -22.29
N MET A 249 -4.75 -17.93 -22.30
CA MET A 249 -4.18 -16.70 -21.78
C MET A 249 -2.80 -16.46 -22.42
N GLU A 250 -2.33 -15.22 -22.34
CA GLU A 250 -0.96 -14.88 -22.75
C GLU A 250 0.07 -15.49 -21.79
N PRO A 251 1.25 -15.89 -22.29
CA PRO A 251 2.37 -16.32 -21.46
C PRO A 251 2.76 -15.23 -20.45
N ILE A 252 3.08 -15.64 -19.24
CA ILE A 252 3.51 -14.71 -18.17
C ILE A 252 5.03 -14.60 -18.14
N ASP A 253 5.53 -13.37 -18.19
CA ASP A 253 6.91 -13.05 -17.84
C ASP A 253 7.03 -12.96 -16.30
N TRP A 254 7.34 -14.10 -15.68
CA TRP A 254 7.39 -14.22 -14.22
C TRP A 254 8.45 -13.31 -13.61
N ASP A 255 9.62 -13.20 -14.22
CA ASP A 255 10.72 -12.42 -13.68
C ASP A 255 10.43 -10.92 -13.77
N ALA A 256 9.95 -10.44 -14.92
CA ALA A 256 9.58 -9.05 -15.10
C ALA A 256 8.42 -8.64 -14.17
N ASN A 257 7.42 -9.51 -14.00
CA ASN A 257 6.30 -9.22 -13.12
C ASN A 257 6.72 -9.21 -11.64
N LEU A 258 7.43 -10.24 -11.17
CA LEU A 258 7.71 -10.38 -9.73
C LEU A 258 8.72 -9.36 -9.22
N LYS A 259 9.70 -8.94 -10.04
CA LYS A 259 10.68 -7.93 -9.63
C LYS A 259 10.10 -6.53 -9.41
N ALA A 260 8.89 -6.24 -9.89
CA ALA A 260 8.24 -4.95 -9.69
C ALA A 260 7.57 -4.81 -8.31
N PHE A 261 7.42 -5.92 -7.57
CA PHE A 261 6.74 -5.91 -6.28
C PHE A 261 7.72 -5.71 -5.12
N TYR A 262 7.32 -4.83 -4.22
CA TYR A 262 7.83 -4.61 -2.88
C TYR A 262 6.72 -4.93 -1.89
N TYR A 263 7.05 -5.15 -0.62
CA TYR A 263 6.05 -5.59 0.36
C TYR A 263 6.21 -4.81 1.64
N ASP A 264 5.11 -4.33 2.20
CA ASP A 264 5.13 -3.83 3.56
C ASP A 264 4.91 -4.95 4.58
N LEU A 265 5.17 -4.66 5.84
CA LEU A 265 5.02 -5.61 6.95
C LEU A 265 3.83 -5.26 7.86
N ALA A 266 2.91 -4.44 7.40
CA ALA A 266 1.72 -4.07 8.17
C ALA A 266 0.80 -5.27 8.45
N GLY A 267 -0.01 -5.16 9.49
CA GLY A 267 -1.13 -6.07 9.73
C GLY A 267 -0.80 -7.47 10.27
N GLY A 268 0.43 -7.69 10.77
CA GLY A 268 0.72 -8.94 11.47
C GLY A 268 1.95 -9.70 10.99
N ALA A 269 3.09 -9.01 10.95
CA ALA A 269 4.40 -9.57 10.59
C ALA A 269 4.94 -10.53 11.69
N THR A 270 4.25 -11.65 11.92
CA THR A 270 4.82 -12.71 12.76
C THR A 270 5.99 -13.39 12.03
N PRO A 271 6.91 -14.07 12.76
CA PRO A 271 8.01 -14.81 12.12
C PRO A 271 7.54 -15.80 11.04
N GLU A 272 6.39 -16.44 11.25
CA GLU A 272 5.81 -17.41 10.31
C GLU A 272 5.33 -16.72 9.03
N VAL A 273 4.67 -15.56 9.15
CA VAL A 273 4.18 -14.77 8.02
C VAL A 273 5.34 -14.22 7.21
N VAL A 274 6.35 -13.63 7.88
CA VAL A 274 7.56 -13.14 7.21
C VAL A 274 8.31 -14.28 6.51
N LYS A 275 8.43 -15.46 7.15
CA LYS A 275 9.04 -16.61 6.52
C LYS A 275 8.26 -17.09 5.28
N ALA A 276 6.94 -17.06 5.32
CA ALA A 276 6.12 -17.37 4.14
C ALA A 276 6.34 -16.34 3.02
N LEU A 277 6.36 -15.05 3.35
CA LEU A 277 6.64 -13.98 2.38
C LEU A 277 8.03 -14.17 1.72
N LEU A 278 9.05 -14.50 2.49
CA LEU A 278 10.40 -14.73 1.98
C LEU A 278 10.54 -15.98 1.08
N THR A 279 9.48 -16.78 0.91
CA THR A 279 9.45 -17.83 -0.12
C THR A 279 9.20 -17.29 -1.53
N ILE A 280 8.71 -16.05 -1.65
CA ILE A 280 8.34 -15.43 -2.93
C ILE A 280 9.11 -14.12 -3.22
N THR A 281 9.88 -13.63 -2.27
CA THR A 281 10.66 -12.39 -2.40
C THR A 281 11.95 -12.46 -1.58
N THR A 282 12.72 -11.38 -1.57
CA THR A 282 14.00 -11.24 -0.85
C THR A 282 13.92 -10.07 0.14
N PRO A 283 14.77 -10.03 1.20
CA PRO A 283 14.72 -8.99 2.22
C PRO A 283 14.89 -7.56 1.70
N ASP A 284 15.56 -7.37 0.57
CA ASP A 284 15.73 -6.05 -0.08
C ASP A 284 14.45 -5.52 -0.73
N ARG A 285 13.37 -6.28 -0.67
CA ARG A 285 12.03 -5.90 -1.17
C ARG A 285 11.01 -5.66 -0.06
N LEU A 286 11.46 -5.62 1.19
CA LEU A 286 10.63 -5.37 2.37
C LEU A 286 10.78 -3.93 2.85
#